data_ef4ff074a17d88e08b8835d64d3c056c
#
_entry.id   ef4ff074a17d88e08b8835d64d3c056c
#
_cell.length_a   1.000
_cell.length_b   1.000
_cell.length_c   1.000
_cell.angle_alpha   90.00
_cell.angle_beta   90.00
_cell.angle_gamma   90.00
#
_symmetry.space_group_name_H-M   'P 1'
#
loop_
_entity.id
_entity.type
_entity.pdbx_description
1 polymer ?
#
loop_
_entity_poly.entity_id
_entity_poly.type
_entity_poly.pdbx_seq_one_letter_code
_entity_poly.pdbx_strand_id
1 'polypeptide(L)'
;MSTMLRIVVGSILLAGAGVCADVVVDQKDRKFSKTEVTIKPGDTITFTNSDEVAHNVFSVTPGLEFEIHRQAPNERSTIAFPKEGVVEVRCSIHPRMKMIVTVKK
;
A
#
# COMPACT_ATOMS: atom_id res chain seq x y z
N MET A 1 -19.51 -39.74 -1.05
CA MET A 1 -19.22 -39.10 -1.05
C MET A 1 -18.74 -38.48 -1.04
N SER A 2 -18.92 -38.44 -1.20
CA SER A 2 -18.38 -37.61 -1.25
C SER A 2 -17.95 -36.83 -1.02
N THR A 3 -18.10 -36.78 -0.98
CA THR A 3 -17.53 -35.88 -0.82
C THR A 3 -16.90 -35.32 -0.48
N MET A 4 -17.04 -35.61 -0.35
CA MET A 4 -16.33 -34.92 -0.02
C MET A 4 -15.49 -34.49 -0.11
N LEU A 5 -15.50 -34.61 -0.31
CA LEU A 5 -14.56 -33.94 -0.39
C LEU A 5 -14.24 -33.12 -0.50
N ARG A 6 -14.66 -33.31 -0.55
CA ARG A 6 -14.20 -32.31 -0.67
C ARG A 6 -13.60 -31.59 -0.43
N ILE A 7 -13.62 -31.75 -0.38
CA ILE A 7 -12.94 -30.81 -0.18
C ILE A 7 -12.29 -30.18 -0.02
N VAL A 8 -12.34 -30.52 -0.11
CA VAL A 8 -11.61 -29.68 0.04
C VAL A 8 -11.05 -29.01 -0.09
N VAL A 9 -11.32 -29.41 -0.29
CA VAL A 9 -10.79 -28.55 -0.55
C VAL A 9 -10.35 -27.72 -0.39
N GLY A 10 -10.36 -27.85 -0.43
CA GLY A 10 -9.93 -26.95 -0.43
C GLY A 10 -9.51 -26.28 -0.04
N SER A 11 -9.40 -26.24 0.03
CA SER A 11 -8.92 -25.49 0.28
C SER A 11 -8.18 -25.00 0.61
N ILE A 12 -8.06 -25.29 0.71
CA ILE A 12 -7.22 -24.68 0.94
C ILE A 12 -6.48 -24.13 0.77
N LEU A 13 -6.63 -24.27 0.49
CA LEU A 13 -5.93 -23.51 0.21
C LEU A 13 -5.71 -22.69 0.32
N LEU A 14 -5.98 -22.82 0.26
CA LEU A 14 -5.92 -21.75 0.30
C LEU A 14 -5.64 -21.04 0.97
N ALA A 15 -5.67 -21.40 0.84
CA ALA A 15 -5.85 -20.42 1.86
C ALA A 15 -4.60 -19.61 2.03
N GLY A 16 -4.37 -18.75 2.74
CA GLY A 16 -3.18 -17.98 2.92
C GLY A 16 -2.40 -17.67 1.65
N ALA A 17 -2.13 -18.69 0.85
CA ALA A 17 -1.39 -18.49 -0.37
C ALA A 17 -2.15 -17.55 -1.27
N GLY A 18 -1.50 -16.50 -1.77
CA GLY A 18 -2.12 -15.55 -2.66
C GLY A 18 -2.95 -14.48 -1.98
N VAL A 19 -3.08 -14.53 -0.67
CA VAL A 19 -3.82 -13.49 0.03
C VAL A 19 -2.91 -12.28 0.25
N CYS A 20 -3.31 -11.14 -0.31
CA CYS A 20 -2.58 -9.89 -0.16
C CYS A 20 -3.33 -8.99 0.81
N ALA A 21 -2.59 -8.32 1.65
CA ALA A 21 -3.17 -7.37 2.59
C ALA A 21 -3.17 -5.97 1.98
N ASP A 22 -4.07 -5.13 2.46
CA ASP A 22 -4.09 -3.72 2.10
C ASP A 22 -3.97 -2.91 3.38
N VAL A 23 -3.07 -1.93 3.36
CA VAL A 23 -2.88 -1.00 4.46
C VAL A 23 -3.40 0.36 4.00
N VAL A 24 -4.20 1.01 4.84
CA VAL A 24 -4.70 2.35 4.51
C VAL A 24 -3.80 3.37 5.19
N VAL A 25 -3.30 4.33 4.42
CA VAL A 25 -2.50 5.45 4.91
C VAL A 25 -3.21 6.72 4.51
N ASP A 26 -3.64 7.49 5.50
CA ASP A 26 -4.34 8.74 5.25
C ASP A 26 -3.36 9.91 5.27
N GLN A 27 -3.75 10.99 4.63
CA GLN A 27 -3.01 12.24 4.64
C GLN A 27 -3.89 13.30 5.27
N LYS A 28 -3.41 13.88 6.36
CA LYS A 28 -4.15 14.88 7.11
C LYS A 28 -3.16 15.83 7.75
N ASP A 29 -3.46 17.10 7.74
CA ASP A 29 -2.59 18.14 8.32
C ASP A 29 -1.17 18.05 7.77
N ARG A 30 -1.05 17.73 6.48
CA ARG A 30 0.22 17.60 5.77
C ARG A 30 1.12 16.55 6.41
N LYS A 31 0.51 15.44 6.81
CA LYS A 31 1.22 14.31 7.41
C LYS A 31 0.61 13.01 6.89
N PHE A 32 1.45 11.98 6.78
CA PHE A 32 0.95 10.63 6.60
C PHE A 32 0.52 10.08 7.95
N SER A 33 -0.58 9.34 7.98
CA SER A 33 -1.10 8.76 9.22
C SER A 33 -0.17 7.70 9.81
N LYS A 34 0.73 7.15 8.98
CA LYS A 34 1.76 6.21 9.40
C LYS A 34 3.07 6.65 8.79
N THR A 35 4.15 6.61 9.58
CA THR A 35 5.47 6.99 9.09
C THR A 35 6.33 5.78 8.76
N GLU A 36 5.92 4.60 9.22
CA GLU A 36 6.61 3.34 8.92
C GLU A 36 5.58 2.24 8.77
N VAL A 37 5.73 1.44 7.74
CA VAL A 37 4.84 0.33 7.44
C VAL A 37 5.68 -0.84 6.94
N THR A 38 5.40 -2.04 7.44
CA THR A 38 6.04 -3.26 6.93
C THR A 38 4.96 -4.11 6.27
N ILE A 39 5.20 -4.47 5.02
CA ILE A 39 4.27 -5.29 4.24
C ILE A 39 5.03 -6.39 3.53
N LYS A 40 4.30 -7.30 2.91
CA LYS A 40 4.88 -8.40 2.13
C LYS A 40 4.82 -8.07 0.65
N PRO A 41 5.68 -8.66 -0.17
CA PRO A 41 5.60 -8.48 -1.62
C PRO A 41 4.20 -8.87 -2.11
N GLY A 42 3.60 -8.00 -2.93
CA GLY A 42 2.26 -8.19 -3.43
C GLY A 42 1.18 -7.49 -2.62
N ASP A 43 1.49 -7.05 -1.42
CA ASP A 43 0.55 -6.26 -0.64
C ASP A 43 0.40 -4.87 -1.25
N THR A 44 -0.67 -4.20 -0.86
CA THR A 44 -0.99 -2.86 -1.37
C THR A 44 -1.09 -1.86 -0.24
N ILE A 45 -0.90 -0.61 -0.59
CA ILE A 45 -1.22 0.52 0.30
C ILE A 45 -2.23 1.39 -0.44
N THR A 46 -3.33 1.69 0.24
CA THR A 46 -4.33 2.63 -0.27
C THR A 46 -4.09 3.96 0.42
N PHE A 47 -3.71 4.95 -0.40
CA PHE A 47 -3.51 6.31 0.10
C PHE A 47 -4.81 7.07 -0.02
N THR A 48 -5.26 7.64 1.09
CA THR A 48 -6.45 8.48 1.12
C THR A 48 -6.03 9.91 1.46
N ASN A 49 -6.88 10.88 1.15
CA ASN A 49 -6.57 12.27 1.43
C ASN A 49 -7.73 12.90 2.19
N SER A 50 -7.59 13.04 3.50
CA SER A 50 -8.56 13.73 4.37
C SER A 50 -8.17 15.18 4.60
N ASP A 51 -7.10 15.64 3.95
CA ASP A 51 -6.65 17.01 4.07
C ASP A 51 -7.52 17.94 3.22
N GLU A 52 -7.40 19.23 3.46
CA GLU A 52 -8.12 20.23 2.67
C GLU A 52 -7.34 20.65 1.42
N VAL A 53 -6.12 20.15 1.28
CA VAL A 53 -5.24 20.47 0.16
C VAL A 53 -4.89 19.20 -0.60
N ALA A 54 -4.49 19.37 -1.85
CA ALA A 54 -4.06 18.24 -2.67
C ALA A 54 -2.65 17.82 -2.29
N HIS A 55 -2.32 16.56 -2.60
CA HIS A 55 -1.00 15.99 -2.38
C HIS A 55 -0.56 15.23 -3.62
N ASN A 56 0.76 15.06 -3.78
CA ASN A 56 1.35 14.24 -4.84
C ASN A 56 2.23 13.19 -4.17
N VAL A 57 1.71 12.00 -4.00
CA VAL A 57 2.43 10.92 -3.32
C VAL A 57 3.27 10.18 -4.33
N PHE A 58 4.55 9.95 -4.02
CA PHE A 58 5.43 9.31 -5.00
C PHE A 58 6.60 8.59 -4.32
N SER A 59 7.24 7.73 -5.09
CA SER A 59 8.50 7.08 -4.73
C SER A 59 9.41 7.04 -5.95
N VAL A 60 10.70 7.33 -5.74
CA VAL A 60 11.72 7.16 -6.77
C VAL A 60 12.66 6.01 -6.41
N THR A 61 12.29 5.18 -5.44
CA THR A 61 13.11 4.03 -5.06
C THR A 61 13.23 3.07 -6.24
N PRO A 62 14.45 2.71 -6.66
CA PRO A 62 14.63 1.85 -7.83
C PRO A 62 13.84 0.56 -7.72
N GLY A 63 13.06 0.27 -8.76
CA GLY A 63 12.24 -0.94 -8.83
C GLY A 63 10.92 -0.84 -8.11
N LEU A 64 10.70 0.23 -7.35
CA LEU A 64 9.46 0.45 -6.60
C LEU A 64 8.99 1.88 -6.79
N GLU A 65 9.19 2.40 -7.99
CA GLU A 65 8.75 3.75 -8.35
C GLU A 65 7.25 3.80 -8.55
N PHE A 66 6.65 4.88 -8.10
CA PHE A 66 5.25 5.16 -8.43
C PHE A 66 4.99 6.65 -8.25
N GLU A 67 3.89 7.11 -8.82
CA GLU A 67 3.48 8.49 -8.67
C GLU A 67 1.97 8.59 -8.70
N ILE A 68 1.40 9.25 -7.68
CA ILE A 68 0.00 9.61 -7.66
C ILE A 68 -0.05 11.10 -7.90
N HIS A 69 -0.38 11.48 -9.14
CA HIS A 69 -0.46 12.90 -9.50
C HIS A 69 -1.66 13.52 -8.79
N ARG A 70 -1.44 14.69 -8.26
CA ARG A 70 -2.46 15.55 -7.68
C ARG A 70 -3.67 14.81 -7.12
N GLN A 71 -3.48 14.19 -5.97
CA GLN A 71 -4.58 13.56 -5.27
C GLN A 71 -5.37 14.62 -4.55
N ALA A 72 -6.57 14.89 -5.01
CA ALA A 72 -7.44 15.90 -4.42
C ALA A 72 -8.03 15.41 -3.10
N PRO A 73 -8.57 16.33 -2.27
CA PRO A 73 -9.27 15.91 -1.06
C PRO A 73 -10.32 14.86 -1.36
N ASN A 74 -10.40 13.84 -0.50
CA ASN A 74 -11.34 12.73 -0.58
C ASN A 74 -11.08 11.73 -1.70
N GLU A 75 -10.01 11.88 -2.45
CA GLU A 75 -9.60 10.88 -3.42
C GLU A 75 -8.77 9.78 -2.75
N ARG A 76 -8.75 8.63 -3.37
CA ARG A 76 -7.97 7.51 -2.88
C ARG A 76 -7.32 6.78 -4.05
N SER A 77 -6.15 6.21 -3.80
CA SER A 77 -5.39 5.50 -4.82
C SER A 77 -4.70 4.32 -4.17
N THR A 78 -4.73 3.18 -4.84
CA THR A 78 -4.11 1.96 -4.33
C THR A 78 -2.86 1.63 -5.12
N ILE A 79 -1.76 1.42 -4.42
CA ILE A 79 -0.46 1.13 -5.01
C ILE A 79 -0.01 -0.25 -4.56
N ALA A 80 0.40 -1.09 -5.51
CA ALA A 80 0.94 -2.41 -5.22
C ALA A 80 2.46 -2.33 -5.05
N PHE A 81 2.99 -3.14 -4.13
CA PHE A 81 4.42 -3.22 -3.86
C PHE A 81 4.88 -4.63 -4.20
N PRO A 82 5.31 -4.89 -5.45
CA PRO A 82 5.48 -6.26 -5.94
C PRO A 82 6.75 -6.97 -5.51
N LYS A 83 7.74 -6.26 -4.99
CA LYS A 83 9.01 -6.89 -4.65
C LYS A 83 9.59 -6.32 -3.38
N GLU A 84 10.54 -7.05 -2.82
CA GLU A 84 11.20 -6.63 -1.59
C GLU A 84 12.02 -5.37 -1.77
N GLY A 85 12.11 -4.58 -0.71
CA GLY A 85 12.89 -3.36 -0.71
C GLY A 85 12.43 -2.42 0.39
N VAL A 86 13.18 -1.34 0.54
CA VAL A 86 12.83 -0.26 1.47
C VAL A 86 12.49 0.95 0.61
N VAL A 87 11.27 1.44 0.75
CA VAL A 87 10.73 2.48 -0.11
C VAL A 87 10.52 3.75 0.70
N GLU A 88 11.09 4.84 0.19
CA GLU A 88 10.82 6.15 0.77
C GLU A 88 9.68 6.80 -0.01
N VAL A 89 8.57 7.07 0.67
CA VAL A 89 7.39 7.67 0.07
C VAL A 89 7.32 9.13 0.51
N ARG A 90 7.12 10.01 -0.44
CA ARG A 90 7.15 11.45 -0.21
C ARG A 90 5.97 12.14 -0.90
N CYS A 91 5.77 13.41 -0.56
CA CYS A 91 4.84 14.27 -1.27
C CYS A 91 5.64 15.43 -1.88
N SER A 92 5.50 15.64 -3.20
CA SER A 92 6.29 16.67 -3.87
C SER A 92 5.83 18.08 -3.51
N ILE A 93 4.59 18.23 -3.06
CA ILE A 93 4.05 19.54 -2.68
C ILE A 93 4.45 19.91 -1.26
N HIS A 94 4.56 18.90 -0.39
CA HIS A 94 4.91 19.11 1.02
C HIS A 94 6.10 18.22 1.37
N PRO A 95 7.33 18.74 1.17
CA PRO A 95 8.55 17.88 1.31
C PRO A 95 8.75 17.24 2.67
N ARG A 96 8.12 17.74 3.72
CA ARG A 96 8.23 17.14 5.05
C ARG A 96 7.44 15.84 5.17
N MET A 97 6.47 15.64 4.30
CA MET A 97 5.69 14.41 4.33
C MET A 97 6.56 13.26 3.83
N LYS A 98 6.85 12.32 4.71
CA LYS A 98 7.68 11.17 4.39
C LYS A 98 7.24 9.97 5.19
N MET A 99 7.25 8.81 4.56
CA MET A 99 7.08 7.54 5.26
C MET A 99 7.99 6.51 4.63
N ILE A 100 8.32 5.49 5.42
CA ILE A 100 9.15 4.38 4.97
C ILE A 100 8.29 3.13 4.89
N VAL A 101 8.32 2.47 3.75
CA VAL A 101 7.64 1.20 3.57
C VAL A 101 8.71 0.12 3.41
N THR A 102 8.71 -0.84 4.31
CA THR A 102 9.59 -2.00 4.21
C THR A 102 8.79 -3.15 3.64
N VAL A 103 9.21 -3.64 2.48
CA VAL A 103 8.58 -4.76 1.81
C VAL A 103 9.47 -5.96 2.00
N LYS A 104 9.02 -6.95 2.75
CA LYS A 104 9.82 -8.16 3.01
C LYS A 104 8.94 -9.37 3.24
N LYS A 105 9.45 -10.54 2.85
CA LYS A 105 8.75 -11.81 3.04
C LYS A 105 8.60 -12.18 4.52
#